data_fff2e29eb58f89315e1f5c4674e4ccb9
#
_entry.id   fff2e29eb58f89315e1f5c4674e4ccb9
#
_cell.length_a   1.000
_cell.length_b   1.000
_cell.length_c   1.000
_cell.angle_alpha   90.00
_cell.angle_beta   90.00
_cell.angle_gamma   90.00
#
_symmetry.space_group_name_H-M   'P 1'
#
loop_
_entity.id
_entity.type
_entity.pdbx_description
1 polymer ?
#
loop_
_entity_poly.entity_id
_entity_poly.type
_entity_poly.pdbx_seq_one_letter_code
_entity_poly.pdbx_strand_id
1 'polypeptide(L)'
;YGLHNGPLKGTFKVKSEEEYCNIFFNITGADSLAFVELLSPQDNVVRRIKVRDGSADFYFLAPGKYCARLINDRNGNGVWDTGCYTEEEMRQPEEVYYYNQIVEPKANWELNQDWNIKALSLDKQKPDEMKKQKPDEEKKKNRNAERERNKRK
;
A
#
# COMPACT_ATOMS: atom_id res chain seq x y z
N TYR A 1 24.03 37.11 25.96
CA TYR A 1 23.20 35.95 26.38
C TYR A 1 23.48 34.81 25.42
N GLY A 2 24.55 34.04 25.69
CA GLY A 2 24.89 32.87 24.90
C GLY A 2 24.29 31.64 25.54
N LEU A 3 23.23 31.08 24.94
CA LEU A 3 22.82 29.72 25.20
C LEU A 3 23.81 28.80 24.46
N HIS A 4 24.80 28.29 25.21
CA HIS A 4 25.65 27.24 24.70
C HIS A 4 24.87 25.93 24.70
N ASN A 5 24.40 25.49 23.52
CA ASN A 5 23.97 24.11 23.37
C ASN A 5 25.17 23.19 23.57
N GLY A 6 25.17 22.44 24.66
CA GLY A 6 26.17 21.42 24.90
C GLY A 6 26.21 20.40 23.72
N PRO A 7 27.35 19.73 23.48
CA PRO A 7 27.47 18.76 22.42
C PRO A 7 26.48 17.62 22.62
N LEU A 8 25.51 17.50 21.73
CA LEU A 8 24.61 16.34 21.66
C LEU A 8 25.42 15.12 21.20
N LYS A 9 25.77 14.25 22.12
CA LYS A 9 26.38 12.96 21.81
C LYS A 9 25.25 11.94 21.62
N GLY A 10 24.95 11.61 20.37
CA GLY A 10 24.07 10.50 20.00
C GLY A 10 24.91 9.32 19.48
N THR A 11 24.71 8.14 20.03
CA THR A 11 25.26 6.91 19.47
C THR A 11 24.26 6.32 18.48
N PHE A 12 24.65 6.22 17.22
CA PHE A 12 23.87 5.55 16.18
C PHE A 12 24.40 4.13 16.02
N LYS A 13 23.50 3.15 16.03
CA LYS A 13 23.81 1.79 15.56
C LYS A 13 23.32 1.67 14.13
N VAL A 14 24.23 1.62 13.18
CA VAL A 14 23.92 1.32 11.80
C VAL A 14 23.61 -0.16 11.71
N LYS A 15 22.46 -0.51 11.14
CA LYS A 15 22.10 -1.89 10.83
C LYS A 15 22.93 -2.38 9.64
N SER A 16 23.32 -3.66 9.65
CA SER A 16 23.99 -4.28 8.51
C SER A 16 23.02 -4.46 7.34
N GLU A 17 23.55 -4.53 6.12
CA GLU A 17 22.74 -4.78 4.91
C GLU A 17 21.95 -6.09 5.01
N GLU A 18 22.48 -7.08 5.70
CA GLU A 18 21.85 -8.39 5.95
C GLU A 18 20.58 -8.30 6.81
N GLU A 19 20.36 -7.21 7.51
CA GLU A 19 19.13 -6.97 8.30
C GLU A 19 17.97 -6.43 7.47
N TYR A 20 18.22 -6.08 6.19
CA TYR A 20 17.23 -5.56 5.26
C TYR A 20 16.81 -6.60 4.23
N CYS A 21 15.74 -6.30 3.52
CA CYS A 21 15.23 -7.10 2.41
C CYS A 21 14.96 -6.21 1.19
N ASN A 22 14.91 -6.82 0.02
CA ASN A 22 14.60 -6.16 -1.23
C ASN A 22 13.36 -6.79 -1.86
N ILE A 23 12.50 -5.98 -2.48
CA ILE A 23 11.33 -6.44 -3.23
C ILE A 23 11.36 -5.81 -4.61
N PHE A 24 11.25 -6.64 -5.64
CA PHE A 24 11.22 -6.23 -7.03
C PHE A 24 9.89 -6.63 -7.66
N PHE A 25 9.17 -5.68 -8.20
CA PHE A 25 7.95 -5.93 -8.95
C PHE A 25 8.19 -5.77 -10.44
N ASN A 26 7.95 -6.84 -11.21
CA ASN A 26 7.87 -6.80 -12.66
C ASN A 26 6.42 -6.54 -13.05
N ILE A 27 6.13 -5.35 -13.55
CA ILE A 27 4.77 -4.86 -13.76
C ILE A 27 4.43 -4.87 -15.23
N THR A 28 3.32 -5.52 -15.58
CA THR A 28 2.80 -5.53 -16.94
C THR A 28 1.52 -4.71 -17.01
N GLY A 29 1.44 -3.79 -17.97
CA GLY A 29 0.26 -2.98 -18.27
C GLY A 29 0.20 -1.63 -17.53
N ALA A 30 1.26 -1.23 -16.82
CA ALA A 30 1.36 0.09 -16.19
C ALA A 30 1.66 1.19 -17.21
N ASP A 31 1.15 2.40 -16.94
CA ASP A 31 1.47 3.59 -17.70
C ASP A 31 2.89 4.12 -17.38
N SER A 32 3.44 4.93 -18.27
CA SER A 32 4.79 5.49 -18.12
C SER A 32 4.97 6.41 -16.91
N LEU A 33 3.90 7.01 -16.43
CA LEU A 33 3.89 7.89 -15.26
C LEU A 33 3.45 7.18 -13.98
N ALA A 34 3.12 5.89 -14.06
CA ALA A 34 2.66 5.12 -12.92
C ALA A 34 3.70 5.07 -11.78
N PHE A 35 3.23 5.02 -10.56
CA PHE A 35 4.06 4.78 -9.39
C PHE A 35 3.47 3.68 -8.51
N VAL A 36 4.33 2.98 -7.80
CA VAL A 36 3.96 1.95 -6.83
C VAL A 36 4.18 2.46 -5.42
N GLU A 37 3.18 2.28 -4.58
CA GLU A 37 3.25 2.50 -3.15
C GLU A 37 3.29 1.16 -2.42
N LEU A 38 4.28 1.01 -1.57
CA LEU A 38 4.36 -0.09 -0.63
C LEU A 38 3.67 0.32 0.66
N LEU A 39 2.71 -0.48 1.08
CA LEU A 39 1.83 -0.21 2.22
C LEU A 39 2.11 -1.17 3.36
N SER A 40 1.97 -0.69 4.59
CA SER A 40 1.85 -1.56 5.76
C SER A 40 0.46 -2.24 5.78
N PRO A 41 0.26 -3.30 6.60
CA PRO A 41 -1.07 -3.92 6.76
C PRO A 41 -2.15 -2.97 7.25
N GLN A 42 -1.77 -1.85 7.88
CA GLN A 42 -2.66 -0.79 8.35
C GLN A 42 -3.00 0.25 7.27
N ASP A 43 -2.64 -0.01 6.00
CA ASP A 43 -2.89 0.88 4.85
C ASP A 43 -2.08 2.21 4.91
N ASN A 44 -0.95 2.22 5.64
CA ASN A 44 -0.04 3.35 5.66
C ASN A 44 1.05 3.20 4.60
N VAL A 45 1.33 4.28 3.88
CA VAL A 45 2.40 4.30 2.88
C VAL A 45 3.76 4.23 3.56
N VAL A 46 4.51 3.17 3.28
CA VAL A 46 5.88 2.96 3.77
C VAL A 46 6.88 3.59 2.81
N ARG A 47 6.71 3.34 1.51
CA ARG A 47 7.58 3.86 0.45
C ARG A 47 6.85 3.97 -0.87
N ARG A 48 7.26 4.93 -1.68
CA ARG A 48 6.74 5.17 -3.04
C ARG A 48 7.88 5.20 -4.04
N ILE A 49 7.71 4.53 -5.17
CA ILE A 49 8.68 4.49 -6.26
C ILE A 49 7.96 4.60 -7.60
N LYS A 50 8.49 5.40 -8.52
CA LYS A 50 8.02 5.45 -9.90
C LYS A 50 8.36 4.16 -10.64
N VAL A 51 7.43 3.68 -11.45
CA VAL A 51 7.67 2.56 -12.36
C VAL A 51 8.65 3.01 -13.45
N ARG A 52 9.68 2.22 -13.69
CA ARG A 52 10.66 2.43 -14.75
C ARG A 52 10.80 1.15 -15.55
N ASP A 53 10.62 1.23 -16.85
CA ASP A 53 10.72 0.07 -17.76
C ASP A 53 9.92 -1.17 -17.30
N GLY A 54 8.75 -0.94 -16.70
CA GLY A 54 7.92 -2.02 -16.16
C GLY A 54 8.40 -2.61 -14.84
N SER A 55 9.36 -1.98 -14.15
CA SER A 55 9.86 -2.43 -12.85
C SER A 55 9.67 -1.39 -11.75
N ALA A 56 9.47 -1.87 -10.54
CA ALA A 56 9.49 -1.06 -9.33
C ALA A 56 10.32 -1.78 -8.25
N ASP A 57 11.50 -1.22 -7.97
CA ASP A 57 12.53 -1.87 -7.17
C ASP A 57 12.64 -1.20 -5.79
N PHE A 58 12.30 -1.94 -4.76
CA PHE A 58 12.37 -1.50 -3.37
C PHE A 58 13.57 -2.12 -2.67
N TYR A 59 14.55 -1.28 -2.32
CA TYR A 59 15.76 -1.68 -1.63
C TYR A 59 15.73 -1.31 -0.15
N PHE A 60 16.45 -2.03 0.66
CA PHE A 60 16.66 -1.74 2.09
C PHE A 60 15.36 -1.56 2.88
N LEU A 61 14.44 -2.48 2.71
CA LEU A 61 13.22 -2.55 3.49
C LEU A 61 13.46 -3.29 4.80
N ALA A 62 12.78 -2.87 5.86
CA ALA A 62 12.74 -3.66 7.09
C ALA A 62 11.93 -4.95 6.85
N PRO A 63 12.32 -6.10 7.42
CA PRO A 63 11.50 -7.30 7.36
C PRO A 63 10.11 -7.06 7.95
N GLY A 64 9.08 -7.55 7.29
CA GLY A 64 7.69 -7.34 7.71
C GLY A 64 6.68 -7.70 6.63
N LYS A 65 5.43 -7.33 6.88
CA LYS A 65 4.32 -7.53 5.93
C LYS A 65 4.09 -6.28 5.11
N TYR A 66 3.98 -6.45 3.81
CA TYR A 66 3.76 -5.36 2.88
C TYR A 66 2.66 -5.69 1.87
N CYS A 67 1.90 -4.69 1.50
CA CYS A 67 1.01 -4.71 0.36
C CYS A 67 1.49 -3.70 -0.67
N ALA A 68 1.25 -3.97 -1.94
CA ALA A 68 1.58 -3.03 -3.00
C ALA A 68 0.30 -2.51 -3.67
N ARG A 69 0.27 -1.22 -3.98
CA ARG A 69 -0.70 -0.62 -4.88
C ARG A 69 0.00 0.21 -5.94
N LEU A 70 -0.50 0.14 -7.15
CA LEU A 70 -0.05 0.92 -8.29
C LEU A 70 -1.09 1.98 -8.60
N ILE A 71 -0.65 3.19 -8.85
CA ILE A 71 -1.46 4.32 -9.25
C ILE A 71 -1.00 4.77 -10.63
N ASN A 72 -1.93 4.81 -11.58
CA ASN A 72 -1.69 5.39 -12.90
C ASN A 72 -1.85 6.91 -12.79
N ASP A 73 -0.74 7.59 -12.59
CA ASP A 73 -0.66 9.04 -12.45
C ASP A 73 -0.74 9.68 -13.86
N ARG A 74 -1.89 10.23 -14.21
CA ARG A 74 -2.12 10.80 -15.55
C ARG A 74 -1.47 12.16 -15.74
N ASN A 75 -1.34 12.93 -14.68
CA ASN A 75 -0.81 14.29 -14.72
C ASN A 75 0.66 14.39 -14.28
N GLY A 76 1.24 13.29 -13.75
CA GLY A 76 2.65 13.23 -13.36
C GLY A 76 2.97 13.97 -12.06
N ASN A 77 1.96 14.29 -11.23
CA ASN A 77 2.16 15.04 -9.99
C ASN A 77 2.68 14.15 -8.83
N GLY A 78 2.67 12.82 -9.00
CA GLY A 78 3.12 11.86 -8.00
C GLY A 78 2.17 11.68 -6.81
N VAL A 79 0.91 12.10 -6.94
CA VAL A 79 -0.15 11.97 -5.95
C VAL A 79 -1.38 11.37 -6.61
N TRP A 80 -2.09 10.50 -5.92
CA TRP A 80 -3.36 10.02 -6.41
C TRP A 80 -4.42 11.12 -6.41
N ASP A 81 -4.98 11.39 -7.59
CA ASP A 81 -6.03 12.37 -7.77
C ASP A 81 -7.41 11.71 -7.77
N THR A 82 -8.26 12.20 -6.89
CA THR A 82 -9.70 11.94 -6.94
C THR A 82 -10.30 12.67 -8.13
N GLY A 83 -11.29 12.10 -8.80
CA GLY A 83 -12.00 12.80 -9.87
C GLY A 83 -12.63 14.11 -9.40
N CYS A 84 -12.86 15.01 -10.33
CA CYS A 84 -13.59 16.24 -10.12
C CYS A 84 -14.85 16.24 -11.02
N TYR A 85 -16.01 16.49 -10.40
CA TYR A 85 -17.29 16.59 -11.11
C TYR A 85 -17.84 18.00 -10.91
N THR A 86 -17.31 18.96 -11.67
CA THR A 86 -17.87 20.30 -11.78
C THR A 86 -18.54 20.46 -13.14
N GLU A 87 -19.38 21.49 -13.29
CA GLU A 87 -20.02 21.76 -14.58
C GLU A 87 -19.01 22.06 -15.71
N GLU A 88 -17.81 22.51 -15.35
CA GLU A 88 -16.72 22.85 -16.27
C GLU A 88 -15.68 21.72 -16.47
N GLU A 89 -15.51 20.83 -15.51
CA GLU A 89 -14.54 19.72 -15.56
C GLU A 89 -15.17 18.42 -15.10
N MET A 90 -15.26 17.44 -16.01
CA MET A 90 -15.55 16.05 -15.68
C MET A 90 -14.25 15.23 -15.76
N ARG A 91 -13.52 15.16 -14.66
CA ARG A 91 -12.29 14.39 -14.59
C ARG A 91 -12.52 13.11 -13.78
N GLN A 92 -12.27 11.95 -14.41
CA GLN A 92 -12.32 10.65 -13.75
C GLN A 92 -11.19 10.53 -12.73
N PRO A 93 -11.40 9.84 -11.60
CA PRO A 93 -10.34 9.52 -10.67
C PRO A 93 -9.25 8.69 -11.35
N GLU A 94 -8.02 8.80 -10.86
CA GLU A 94 -6.92 7.99 -11.33
C GLU A 94 -7.11 6.53 -10.91
N GLU A 95 -6.71 5.63 -11.81
CA GLU A 95 -6.88 4.20 -11.59
C GLU A 95 -5.89 3.69 -10.57
N VAL A 96 -6.39 2.90 -9.60
CA VAL A 96 -5.62 2.28 -8.55
C VAL A 96 -5.73 0.77 -8.66
N TYR A 97 -4.60 0.10 -8.76
CA TYR A 97 -4.50 -1.36 -8.80
C TYR A 97 -3.81 -1.87 -7.55
N TYR A 98 -4.28 -2.97 -6.98
CA TYR A 98 -3.64 -3.62 -5.84
C TYR A 98 -2.97 -4.92 -6.26
N TYR A 99 -1.82 -5.20 -5.68
CA TYR A 99 -1.25 -6.53 -5.73
C TYR A 99 -2.07 -7.45 -4.81
N ASN A 100 -2.52 -8.58 -5.34
CA ASN A 100 -3.51 -9.42 -4.66
C ASN A 100 -2.96 -10.28 -3.51
N GLN A 101 -1.66 -10.19 -3.24
CA GLN A 101 -1.00 -10.94 -2.19
C GLN A 101 -0.25 -10.02 -1.24
N ILE A 102 -0.17 -10.44 0.01
CA ILE A 102 0.71 -9.81 1.00
C ILE A 102 2.11 -10.40 0.84
N VAL A 103 3.10 -9.52 0.76
CA VAL A 103 4.50 -9.89 0.62
C VAL A 103 5.16 -9.82 1.99
N GLU A 104 5.74 -10.93 2.45
CA GLU A 104 6.43 -11.04 3.75
C GLU A 104 7.92 -11.35 3.56
N PRO A 105 8.74 -10.37 3.16
CA PRO A 105 10.17 -10.59 3.07
C PRO A 105 10.80 -10.73 4.46
N LYS A 106 11.72 -11.68 4.56
CA LYS A 106 12.59 -11.84 5.74
C LYS A 106 13.91 -11.10 5.50
N ALA A 107 14.68 -10.93 6.57
CA ALA A 107 16.01 -10.35 6.50
C ALA A 107 16.90 -11.11 5.49
N ASN A 108 17.70 -10.37 4.73
CA ASN A 108 18.58 -10.86 3.68
C ASN A 108 17.85 -11.58 2.52
N TRP A 109 16.58 -11.26 2.27
CA TRP A 109 15.81 -11.82 1.16
C TRP A 109 15.66 -10.82 0.02
N GLU A 110 15.71 -11.37 -1.20
CA GLU A 110 15.34 -10.68 -2.43
C GLU A 110 14.13 -11.38 -3.05
N LEU A 111 13.01 -10.67 -3.12
CA LEU A 111 11.77 -11.20 -3.65
C LEU A 111 11.46 -10.57 -5.00
N ASN A 112 11.35 -11.39 -6.03
CA ASN A 112 10.87 -10.99 -7.35
C ASN A 112 9.39 -11.37 -7.46
N GLN A 113 8.54 -10.42 -7.82
CA GLN A 113 7.10 -10.58 -7.95
C GLN A 113 6.65 -10.12 -9.34
N ASP A 114 5.97 -11.00 -10.05
CA ASP A 114 5.35 -10.64 -11.33
C ASP A 114 3.94 -10.11 -11.08
N TRP A 115 3.65 -8.95 -11.61
CA TRP A 115 2.38 -8.27 -11.40
C TRP A 115 1.76 -7.81 -12.70
N ASN A 116 0.75 -8.54 -13.17
CA ASN A 116 -0.11 -8.08 -14.24
C ASN A 116 -1.31 -7.34 -13.64
N ILE A 117 -1.34 -6.02 -13.80
CA ILE A 117 -2.38 -5.17 -13.18
C ILE A 117 -3.78 -5.43 -13.74
N LYS A 118 -3.89 -6.02 -14.94
CA LYS A 118 -5.17 -6.32 -15.61
C LYS A 118 -5.62 -7.78 -15.44
N ALA A 119 -4.86 -8.60 -14.74
CA ALA A 119 -5.18 -10.02 -14.57
C ALA A 119 -6.45 -10.26 -13.73
N LEU A 120 -6.75 -9.39 -12.79
CA LEU A 120 -7.92 -9.46 -11.92
C LEU A 120 -8.75 -8.19 -12.05
N SER A 121 -10.07 -8.32 -11.85
CA SER A 121 -10.96 -7.16 -11.74
C SER A 121 -10.65 -6.33 -10.49
N LEU A 122 -10.85 -5.02 -10.56
CA LEU A 122 -10.47 -4.06 -9.50
C LEU A 122 -11.06 -4.41 -8.11
N ASP A 123 -12.26 -4.96 -8.09
CA ASP A 123 -12.96 -5.38 -6.87
C ASP A 123 -12.31 -6.57 -6.15
N LYS A 124 -11.53 -7.39 -6.90
CA LYS A 124 -10.88 -8.61 -6.40
C LYS A 124 -9.39 -8.46 -6.13
N GLN A 125 -8.80 -7.32 -6.49
CA GLN A 125 -7.35 -7.12 -6.38
C GLN A 125 -6.89 -6.87 -4.95
N LYS A 126 -7.69 -6.15 -4.14
CA LYS A 126 -7.30 -5.80 -2.77
C LYS A 126 -7.30 -7.04 -1.87
N PRO A 127 -6.18 -7.37 -1.19
CA PRO A 127 -6.12 -8.49 -0.25
C PRO A 127 -7.19 -8.37 0.84
N ASP A 128 -7.77 -9.50 1.23
CA ASP A 128 -8.88 -9.52 2.22
C ASP A 128 -8.44 -8.99 3.59
N GLU A 129 -7.19 -9.18 3.96
CA GLU A 129 -6.63 -8.65 5.22
C GLU A 129 -6.61 -7.12 5.27
N MET A 130 -6.56 -6.46 4.10
CA MET A 130 -6.61 -5.00 4.00
C MET A 130 -8.02 -4.45 3.81
N LYS A 131 -9.03 -5.30 3.60
CA LYS A 131 -10.42 -4.86 3.51
C LYS A 131 -10.88 -4.43 4.89
N LYS A 132 -11.13 -3.13 5.06
CA LYS A 132 -11.73 -2.60 6.29
C LYS A 132 -13.11 -3.24 6.45
N GLN A 133 -13.33 -3.98 7.53
CA GLN A 133 -14.66 -4.46 7.87
C GLN A 133 -15.59 -3.25 8.03
N LYS A 134 -16.69 -3.24 7.27
CA LYS A 134 -17.68 -2.17 7.41
C LYS A 134 -18.29 -2.27 8.80
N PRO A 135 -18.23 -1.22 9.63
CA PRO A 135 -18.77 -1.26 11.01
C PRO A 135 -20.27 -1.62 11.07
N ASP A 136 -20.99 -1.46 9.95
CA ASP A 136 -22.41 -1.80 9.85
C ASP A 136 -22.70 -3.31 9.72
N GLU A 137 -21.75 -4.12 9.26
CA GLU A 137 -21.95 -5.57 9.17
C GLU A 137 -21.83 -6.25 10.54
N GLU A 138 -20.93 -5.76 11.38
CA GLU A 138 -20.81 -6.24 12.77
C GLU A 138 -22.04 -5.88 13.59
N LYS A 139 -22.56 -4.67 13.43
CA LYS A 139 -23.82 -4.23 14.06
C LYS A 139 -25.02 -5.05 13.58
N LYS A 140 -25.09 -5.43 12.30
CA LYS A 140 -26.15 -6.29 11.76
C LYS A 140 -26.06 -7.72 12.30
N LYS A 141 -24.86 -8.30 12.40
CA LYS A 141 -24.67 -9.64 12.99
C LYS A 141 -25.09 -9.68 14.45
N ASN A 142 -24.71 -8.70 15.25
CA ASN A 142 -25.06 -8.61 16.66
C ASN A 142 -26.58 -8.40 16.86
N ARG A 143 -27.22 -7.55 16.07
CA ARG A 143 -28.67 -7.33 16.13
C ARG A 143 -29.46 -8.57 15.72
N ASN A 144 -29.00 -9.35 14.76
CA ASN A 144 -29.66 -10.59 14.36
C ASN A 144 -29.48 -11.68 15.41
N ALA A 145 -28.30 -11.81 16.01
CA ALA A 145 -28.06 -12.75 17.11
C ALA A 145 -28.90 -12.43 18.35
N GLU A 146 -29.11 -11.15 18.64
CA GLU A 146 -29.95 -10.71 19.74
C GLU A 146 -31.46 -10.98 19.49
N ARG A 147 -31.93 -10.79 18.26
CA ARG A 147 -33.29 -11.15 17.84
C ARG A 147 -33.55 -12.63 17.91
N GLU A 148 -32.61 -13.49 17.58
CA GLU A 148 -32.75 -14.94 17.69
C GLU A 148 -32.75 -15.40 19.15
N ARG A 149 -31.95 -14.79 20.03
CA ARG A 149 -32.00 -15.08 21.48
C ARG A 149 -33.36 -14.71 22.10
N ASN A 150 -33.96 -13.61 21.68
CA ASN A 150 -35.24 -13.15 22.18
C ASN A 150 -36.45 -13.96 21.65
N LYS A 151 -36.30 -14.68 20.53
CA LYS A 151 -37.34 -15.60 20.01
C LYS A 151 -37.33 -16.96 20.69
N ARG A 152 -36.27 -17.31 21.43
CA ARG A 152 -36.13 -18.59 22.14
C ARG A 152 -36.53 -18.52 23.61
N LYS A 153 -36.97 -17.37 24.09
CA LYS A 153 -37.63 -17.16 25.39
C LYS A 153 -39.12 -17.04 25.22
#